data_779eb50d68badd2efbb4f127e5f4e3e2
#
_entry.id   779eb50d68badd2efbb4f127e5f4e3e2
#
_cell.length_a   1.000
_cell.length_b   1.000
_cell.length_c   1.000
_cell.angle_alpha   90.00
_cell.angle_beta   90.00
_cell.angle_gamma   90.00
#
_symmetry.space_group_name_H-M   'P 1'
#
loop_
_entity.id
_entity.type
_entity.pdbx_description
1 polymer ?
#
loop_
_entity_poly.entity_id
_entity_poly.type
_entity_poly.pdbx_seq_one_letter_code
_entity_poly.pdbx_strand_id
1 'polypeptide(L)'
;MAIKSDRWIREMSEKHGMIEPYAENQVRLDENGQKLISYGVSSYGYDVRCAREFKVFTNVHSAIVDPKNFDDKSFIDIEADVCIIPPNSFALACTVEYFRIPRNVLTVCLGKSTYARCGIIVNVTPLEPEWEGHVTLEFSNTTNLPARIYAGEGVAQMLFFESDEVCETSYKDRGGKYQGQTGVTLPKT
;
A
#
# COMPACT_ATOMS: atom_id res chain seq x y z
N MET A 1 -3.25 -20.21 -12.82
CA MET A 1 -3.30 -19.04 -11.88
C MET A 1 -4.56 -18.24 -12.14
N ALA A 2 -5.38 -18.02 -11.12
CA ALA A 2 -6.68 -17.35 -11.26
C ALA A 2 -6.78 -16.12 -10.35
N ILE A 3 -7.27 -14.99 -10.92
CA ILE A 3 -7.62 -13.82 -10.11
C ILE A 3 -8.81 -14.12 -9.22
N LYS A 4 -8.81 -13.63 -7.99
CA LYS A 4 -9.83 -13.90 -6.99
C LYS A 4 -10.94 -12.85 -6.98
N SER A 5 -12.19 -13.32 -6.84
CA SER A 5 -13.38 -12.47 -6.83
C SER A 5 -13.63 -11.87 -5.45
N ASP A 6 -14.55 -10.90 -5.40
CA ASP A 6 -15.06 -10.26 -4.19
C ASP A 6 -15.54 -11.28 -3.14
N ARG A 7 -16.27 -12.35 -3.55
CA ARG A 7 -16.73 -13.41 -2.65
C ARG A 7 -15.57 -14.12 -1.95
N TRP A 8 -14.50 -14.45 -2.69
CA TRP A 8 -13.31 -15.07 -2.11
C TRP A 8 -12.59 -14.11 -1.16
N ILE A 9 -12.46 -12.83 -1.54
CA ILE A 9 -11.80 -11.81 -0.71
C ILE A 9 -12.56 -11.64 0.62
N ARG A 10 -13.91 -11.58 0.59
CA ARG A 10 -14.73 -11.54 1.80
C ARG A 10 -14.49 -12.77 2.68
N GLU A 11 -14.61 -13.97 2.10
CA GLU A 11 -14.41 -15.21 2.84
C GLU A 11 -13.04 -15.28 3.52
N MET A 12 -11.98 -14.94 2.82
CA MET A 12 -10.61 -14.95 3.35
C MET A 12 -10.40 -13.88 4.43
N SER A 13 -11.01 -12.71 4.29
CA SER A 13 -10.89 -11.64 5.28
C SER A 13 -11.69 -11.95 6.55
N GLU A 14 -12.95 -12.41 6.43
CA GLU A 14 -13.82 -12.70 7.57
C GLU A 14 -13.42 -13.95 8.34
N LYS A 15 -13.06 -15.04 7.64
CA LYS A 15 -12.75 -16.33 8.28
C LYS A 15 -11.29 -16.51 8.64
N HIS A 16 -10.38 -15.86 7.91
CA HIS A 16 -8.93 -16.08 8.05
C HIS A 16 -8.15 -14.80 8.37
N GLY A 17 -8.82 -13.65 8.48
CA GLY A 17 -8.18 -12.38 8.82
C GLY A 17 -7.15 -11.91 7.78
N MET A 18 -7.39 -12.23 6.49
CA MET A 18 -6.45 -11.86 5.41
C MET A 18 -6.24 -10.35 5.32
N ILE A 19 -7.29 -9.56 5.56
CA ILE A 19 -7.27 -8.08 5.55
C ILE A 19 -7.90 -7.58 6.84
N GLU A 20 -7.22 -6.73 7.60
CA GLU A 20 -7.70 -6.20 8.88
C GLU A 20 -7.21 -4.75 9.11
N PRO A 21 -8.09 -3.73 9.38
CA PRO A 21 -9.55 -3.84 9.35
C PRO A 21 -10.11 -3.99 7.93
N TYR A 22 -11.17 -4.75 7.79
CA TYR A 22 -11.78 -5.10 6.50
C TYR A 22 -13.05 -4.28 6.24
N ALA A 23 -13.18 -3.74 5.00
CA ALA A 23 -14.39 -3.07 4.52
C ALA A 23 -15.07 -3.95 3.46
N GLU A 24 -16.23 -4.52 3.80
CA GLU A 24 -16.97 -5.49 3.00
C GLU A 24 -17.42 -4.96 1.63
N ASN A 25 -17.67 -3.65 1.54
CA ASN A 25 -18.17 -2.99 0.34
C ASN A 25 -17.34 -1.74 0.02
N GLN A 26 -17.55 -1.19 -1.19
CA GLN A 26 -16.97 0.09 -1.57
C GLN A 26 -17.57 1.24 -0.73
N VAL A 27 -16.78 1.82 0.16
CA VAL A 27 -17.10 3.02 0.93
C VAL A 27 -16.77 4.25 0.08
N ARG A 28 -17.72 5.15 -0.07
CA ARG A 28 -17.62 6.36 -0.93
C ARG A 28 -17.98 7.65 -0.20
N LEU A 29 -18.54 7.53 0.98
CA LEU A 29 -18.96 8.64 1.83
C LEU A 29 -18.46 8.38 3.25
N ASP A 30 -18.07 9.46 3.95
CA ASP A 30 -17.79 9.39 5.37
C ASP A 30 -19.09 9.38 6.19
N GLU A 31 -18.96 9.36 7.52
CA GLU A 31 -20.09 9.38 8.46
C GLU A 31 -20.94 10.66 8.38
N ASN A 32 -20.39 11.76 7.82
CA ASN A 32 -21.08 13.04 7.61
C ASN A 32 -21.66 13.17 6.19
N GLY A 33 -21.56 12.13 5.35
CA GLY A 33 -22.05 12.12 3.98
C GLY A 33 -21.12 12.86 2.99
N GLN A 34 -19.89 13.18 3.36
CA GLN A 34 -18.90 13.79 2.45
C GLN A 34 -18.28 12.72 1.55
N LYS A 35 -17.99 13.11 0.30
CA LYS A 35 -17.39 12.20 -0.69
C LYS A 35 -15.95 11.86 -0.33
N LEU A 36 -15.64 10.57 -0.33
CA LEU A 36 -14.30 10.00 -0.18
C LEU A 36 -13.79 9.40 -1.50
N ILE A 37 -12.48 9.36 -1.66
CA ILE A 37 -11.86 8.46 -2.65
C ILE A 37 -12.09 7.04 -2.15
N SER A 38 -12.89 6.27 -2.89
CA SER A 38 -13.45 5.00 -2.43
C SER A 38 -12.41 3.97 -2.00
N TYR A 39 -12.76 3.17 -0.99
CA TYR A 39 -11.97 2.04 -0.51
C TYR A 39 -12.87 0.83 -0.19
N GLY A 40 -12.25 -0.34 0.04
CA GLY A 40 -12.95 -1.59 0.34
C GLY A 40 -13.00 -2.54 -0.86
N VAL A 41 -13.81 -3.59 -0.73
CA VAL A 41 -13.90 -4.65 -1.73
C VAL A 41 -14.46 -4.13 -3.06
N SER A 42 -13.77 -4.48 -4.15
CA SER A 42 -14.22 -4.34 -5.54
C SER A 42 -14.48 -5.72 -6.16
N SER A 43 -14.86 -5.80 -7.44
CA SER A 43 -15.22 -7.06 -8.10
C SER A 43 -14.10 -8.12 -8.07
N TYR A 44 -12.84 -7.71 -8.24
CA TYR A 44 -11.67 -8.59 -8.29
C TYR A 44 -10.47 -8.01 -7.54
N GLY A 45 -10.71 -7.25 -6.48
CA GLY A 45 -9.65 -6.64 -5.69
C GLY A 45 -10.16 -5.96 -4.45
N TYR A 46 -9.24 -5.31 -3.75
CA TYR A 46 -9.52 -4.52 -2.56
C TYR A 46 -8.80 -3.18 -2.65
N ASP A 47 -9.54 -2.09 -2.55
CA ASP A 47 -8.98 -0.74 -2.53
C ASP A 47 -8.53 -0.40 -1.10
N VAL A 48 -7.22 -0.21 -0.92
CA VAL A 48 -6.59 0.05 0.38
C VAL A 48 -6.59 1.53 0.73
N ARG A 49 -6.67 1.81 2.04
CA ARG A 49 -6.58 3.17 2.61
C ARG A 49 -5.14 3.54 2.95
N CYS A 50 -4.82 4.80 2.82
CA CYS A 50 -3.58 5.37 3.33
C CYS A 50 -3.69 5.67 4.83
N ALA A 51 -2.71 5.29 5.64
CA ALA A 51 -2.62 5.70 7.03
C ALA A 51 -2.20 7.18 7.16
N ARG A 52 -2.15 7.70 8.40
CA ARG A 52 -1.80 9.10 8.70
C ARG A 52 -0.29 9.36 8.76
N GLU A 53 0.51 8.30 8.79
CA GLU A 53 1.96 8.36 8.86
C GLU A 53 2.55 8.49 7.46
N PHE A 54 3.34 9.54 7.25
CA PHE A 54 4.04 9.82 6.01
C PHE A 54 5.51 10.12 6.25
N LYS A 55 6.36 9.73 5.32
CA LYS A 55 7.75 10.16 5.22
C LYS A 55 7.93 10.86 3.89
N VAL A 56 8.06 12.18 3.90
CA VAL A 56 8.23 13.01 2.69
C VAL A 56 9.70 13.18 2.40
N PHE A 57 10.11 12.83 1.18
CA PHE A 57 11.51 12.94 0.76
C PHE A 57 11.99 14.39 0.71
N THR A 58 13.20 14.61 1.20
CA THR A 58 13.93 15.87 1.13
C THR A 58 15.36 15.64 0.63
N ASN A 59 15.88 16.56 -0.21
CA ASN A 59 17.22 16.50 -0.75
C ASN A 59 18.24 17.36 0.02
N VAL A 60 17.88 17.83 1.22
CA VAL A 60 18.70 18.76 2.00
C VAL A 60 19.94 18.09 2.59
N HIS A 61 19.85 16.80 2.91
CA HIS A 61 20.89 16.09 3.66
C HIS A 61 21.70 15.09 2.83
N SER A 62 21.32 14.84 1.56
CA SER A 62 22.03 13.90 0.71
C SER A 62 22.13 14.41 -0.72
N ALA A 63 23.29 14.22 -1.35
CA ALA A 63 23.55 14.57 -2.74
C ALA A 63 23.17 13.41 -3.71
N ILE A 64 23.02 12.19 -3.21
CA ILE A 64 22.78 10.98 -3.99
C ILE A 64 21.80 10.09 -3.23
N VAL A 65 20.83 9.49 -3.93
CA VAL A 65 20.00 8.43 -3.40
C VAL A 65 20.70 7.09 -3.67
N ASP A 66 21.18 6.43 -2.60
CA ASP A 66 21.83 5.12 -2.70
C ASP A 66 21.02 4.09 -1.90
N PRO A 67 20.40 3.08 -2.54
CA PRO A 67 19.59 2.07 -1.83
C PRO A 67 20.42 1.17 -0.91
N LYS A 68 21.76 1.09 -1.09
CA LYS A 68 22.66 0.33 -0.23
C LYS A 68 23.15 1.13 0.98
N ASN A 69 23.06 2.44 0.92
CA ASN A 69 23.50 3.36 1.96
C ASN A 69 22.54 4.54 2.06
N PHE A 70 21.26 4.21 2.30
CA PHE A 70 20.20 5.21 2.35
C PHE A 70 20.31 6.03 3.65
N ASP A 71 20.32 7.36 3.53
CA ASP A 71 20.33 8.27 4.68
C ASP A 71 18.89 8.53 5.15
N ASP A 72 18.54 8.07 6.34
CA ASP A 72 17.23 8.25 6.97
C ASP A 72 16.84 9.73 7.11
N LYS A 73 17.83 10.63 7.22
CA LYS A 73 17.62 12.09 7.24
C LYS A 73 17.09 12.65 5.93
N SER A 74 17.06 11.83 4.87
CA SER A 74 16.44 12.20 3.58
C SER A 74 14.91 12.19 3.64
N PHE A 75 14.31 11.89 4.80
CA PHE A 75 12.87 11.98 5.01
C PHE A 75 12.50 12.91 6.14
N ILE A 76 11.36 13.58 5.99
CA ILE A 76 10.67 14.31 7.06
C ILE A 76 9.43 13.49 7.44
N ASP A 77 9.31 13.17 8.72
CA ASP A 77 8.16 12.46 9.27
C ASP A 77 7.00 13.43 9.47
N ILE A 78 5.83 13.04 8.97
CA ILE A 78 4.59 13.82 9.04
C ILE A 78 3.46 12.89 9.49
N GLU A 79 2.70 13.31 10.48
CA GLU A 79 1.41 12.71 10.84
C GLU A 79 0.30 13.71 10.54
N ALA A 80 -0.56 13.41 9.56
CA ALA A 80 -1.60 14.32 9.09
C ALA A 80 -2.74 13.60 8.38
N ASP A 81 -3.90 14.28 8.28
CA ASP A 81 -5.02 13.82 7.44
C ASP A 81 -4.76 14.04 5.94
N VAL A 82 -3.87 14.97 5.60
CA VAL A 82 -3.49 15.28 4.23
C VAL A 82 -1.97 15.48 4.15
N CYS A 83 -1.31 14.62 3.38
CA CYS A 83 0.09 14.81 3.04
C CYS A 83 0.23 15.64 1.77
N ILE A 84 1.19 16.56 1.74
CA ILE A 84 1.54 17.33 0.55
C ILE A 84 2.91 16.86 0.05
N ILE A 85 2.93 16.24 -1.13
CA ILE A 85 4.18 15.80 -1.78
C ILE A 85 4.67 16.96 -2.68
N PRO A 86 5.89 17.46 -2.51
CA PRO A 86 6.46 18.51 -3.36
C PRO A 86 6.50 18.11 -4.85
N PRO A 87 6.59 19.09 -5.77
CA PRO A 87 6.77 18.81 -7.19
C PRO A 87 7.97 17.90 -7.47
N ASN A 88 7.79 16.92 -8.37
CA ASN A 88 8.85 15.98 -8.77
C ASN A 88 9.56 15.28 -7.60
N SER A 89 8.81 15.03 -6.50
CA SER A 89 9.29 14.37 -5.29
C SER A 89 8.45 13.14 -4.99
N PHE A 90 8.76 12.47 -3.90
CA PHE A 90 8.03 11.28 -3.48
C PHE A 90 7.82 11.24 -1.96
N ALA A 91 6.91 10.40 -1.54
CA ALA A 91 6.66 10.12 -0.13
C ALA A 91 6.41 8.63 0.08
N LEU A 92 6.76 8.15 1.26
CA LEU A 92 6.36 6.83 1.74
C LEU A 92 5.19 7.01 2.72
N ALA A 93 4.27 6.07 2.67
CA ALA A 93 3.22 5.90 3.67
C ALA A 93 2.98 4.42 3.92
N CYS A 94 2.01 4.06 4.75
CA CYS A 94 1.59 2.68 4.90
C CYS A 94 0.08 2.54 4.76
N THR A 95 -0.38 1.32 4.54
CA THR A 95 -1.81 1.01 4.54
C THR A 95 -2.39 1.06 5.96
N VAL A 96 -3.68 1.47 6.07
CA VAL A 96 -4.47 1.26 7.30
C VAL A 96 -4.66 -0.24 7.54
N GLU A 97 -4.82 -1.00 6.46
CA GLU A 97 -5.02 -2.43 6.49
C GLU A 97 -3.73 -3.18 6.77
N TYR A 98 -3.82 -4.17 7.66
CA TYR A 98 -2.83 -5.22 7.87
C TYR A 98 -3.19 -6.43 7.00
N PHE A 99 -2.23 -7.00 6.30
CA PHE A 99 -2.42 -8.13 5.40
C PHE A 99 -1.77 -9.39 5.94
N ARG A 100 -2.41 -10.56 5.69
CA ARG A 100 -1.85 -11.89 5.90
C ARG A 100 -2.08 -12.70 4.63
N ILE A 101 -1.07 -12.76 3.77
CA ILE A 101 -1.18 -13.37 2.45
C ILE A 101 -1.08 -14.89 2.57
N PRO A 102 -2.05 -15.66 2.04
CA PRO A 102 -1.99 -17.13 2.06
C PRO A 102 -0.80 -17.68 1.26
N ARG A 103 -0.33 -18.88 1.62
CA ARG A 103 0.84 -19.53 1.00
C ARG A 103 0.67 -19.82 -0.50
N ASN A 104 -0.54 -19.96 -0.98
CA ASN A 104 -0.86 -20.21 -2.40
C ASN A 104 -1.27 -18.95 -3.16
N VAL A 105 -1.06 -17.77 -2.60
CA VAL A 105 -1.51 -16.49 -3.17
C VAL A 105 -0.34 -15.54 -3.39
N LEU A 106 -0.31 -14.93 -4.58
CA LEU A 106 0.50 -13.74 -4.88
C LEU A 106 -0.42 -12.54 -4.94
N THR A 107 -0.04 -11.44 -4.28
CA THR A 107 -0.81 -10.19 -4.34
C THR A 107 -0.04 -9.12 -5.10
N VAL A 108 -0.73 -8.46 -6.04
CA VAL A 108 -0.18 -7.35 -6.84
C VAL A 108 -0.93 -6.08 -6.47
N CYS A 109 -0.18 -5.02 -6.15
CA CYS A 109 -0.73 -3.70 -5.88
C CYS A 109 -0.62 -2.81 -7.12
N LEU A 110 -1.72 -2.15 -7.46
CA LEU A 110 -1.80 -1.16 -8.54
C LEU A 110 -2.29 0.18 -7.99
N GLY A 111 -1.84 1.28 -8.60
CA GLY A 111 -2.32 2.61 -8.25
C GLY A 111 -3.82 2.78 -8.54
N LYS A 112 -4.47 3.65 -7.78
CA LYS A 112 -5.89 4.00 -7.99
C LYS A 112 -6.03 5.02 -9.12
N SER A 113 -7.02 4.79 -9.99
CA SER A 113 -7.25 5.60 -11.20
C SER A 113 -7.44 7.09 -10.92
N THR A 114 -7.97 7.46 -9.76
CA THR A 114 -8.16 8.85 -9.32
C THR A 114 -6.80 9.56 -9.21
N TYR A 115 -5.85 8.96 -8.51
CA TYR A 115 -4.51 9.51 -8.37
C TYR A 115 -3.68 9.42 -9.65
N ALA A 116 -3.80 8.30 -10.38
CA ALA A 116 -3.07 8.11 -11.64
C ALA A 116 -3.40 9.20 -12.67
N ARG A 117 -4.69 9.63 -12.75
CA ARG A 117 -5.12 10.72 -13.64
C ARG A 117 -4.63 12.12 -13.19
N CYS A 118 -4.15 12.25 -11.96
CA CYS A 118 -3.52 13.46 -11.45
C CYS A 118 -1.99 13.42 -11.54
N GLY A 119 -1.41 12.43 -12.22
CA GLY A 119 0.04 12.27 -12.32
C GLY A 119 0.71 11.78 -11.03
N ILE A 120 -0.04 11.10 -10.15
CA ILE A 120 0.49 10.49 -8.95
C ILE A 120 0.57 8.98 -9.16
N ILE A 121 1.77 8.45 -9.03
CA ILE A 121 2.04 7.02 -9.15
C ILE A 121 2.14 6.43 -7.74
N VAL A 122 1.47 5.30 -7.53
CA VAL A 122 1.68 4.44 -6.37
C VAL A 122 2.41 3.20 -6.84
N ASN A 123 3.59 2.96 -6.30
CA ASN A 123 4.39 1.79 -6.58
C ASN A 123 4.44 0.90 -5.33
N VAL A 124 4.30 -0.41 -5.52
CA VAL A 124 4.47 -1.42 -4.47
C VAL A 124 4.92 -2.69 -5.14
N THR A 125 5.97 -3.32 -4.63
CA THR A 125 6.38 -4.64 -5.13
C THR A 125 5.35 -5.71 -4.74
N PRO A 126 5.24 -6.84 -5.47
CA PRO A 126 4.29 -7.89 -5.14
C PRO A 126 4.44 -8.39 -3.70
N LEU A 127 3.31 -8.62 -3.02
CA LEU A 127 3.28 -9.28 -1.73
C LEU A 127 3.33 -10.79 -1.98
N GLU A 128 4.41 -11.40 -1.56
CA GLU A 128 4.66 -12.81 -1.79
C GLU A 128 3.89 -13.72 -0.82
N PRO A 129 3.83 -15.03 -1.10
CA PRO A 129 3.21 -16.02 -0.23
C PRO A 129 3.70 -15.93 1.22
N GLU A 130 2.76 -15.94 2.18
CA GLU A 130 2.99 -15.83 3.64
C GLU A 130 3.62 -14.50 4.11
N TRP A 131 3.69 -13.49 3.23
CA TRP A 131 3.99 -12.15 3.69
C TRP A 131 2.85 -11.61 4.57
N GLU A 132 3.18 -10.95 5.67
CA GLU A 132 2.22 -10.22 6.48
C GLU A 132 2.76 -8.88 6.94
N GLY A 133 1.86 -7.91 7.16
CA GLY A 133 2.22 -6.56 7.61
C GLY A 133 1.30 -5.47 7.07
N HIS A 134 1.57 -4.23 7.47
CA HIS A 134 1.08 -3.04 6.77
C HIS A 134 1.95 -2.80 5.55
N VAL A 135 1.32 -2.56 4.39
CA VAL A 135 2.06 -2.35 3.14
C VAL A 135 2.65 -0.95 3.12
N THR A 136 3.95 -0.83 2.88
CA THR A 136 4.55 0.47 2.55
C THR A 136 4.14 0.87 1.14
N LEU A 137 3.57 2.07 1.01
CA LEU A 137 3.10 2.67 -0.23
C LEU A 137 4.11 3.73 -0.68
N GLU A 138 4.65 3.60 -1.90
CA GLU A 138 5.61 4.55 -2.46
C GLU A 138 4.88 5.47 -3.44
N PHE A 139 4.57 6.70 -3.00
CA PHE A 139 3.91 7.73 -3.82
C PHE A 139 4.93 8.60 -4.55
N SER A 140 4.84 8.67 -5.88
CA SER A 140 5.64 9.60 -6.68
C SER A 140 4.75 10.68 -7.27
N ASN A 141 5.07 11.95 -7.02
CA ASN A 141 4.47 13.10 -7.66
C ASN A 141 5.26 13.43 -8.93
N THR A 142 4.74 13.05 -10.09
CA THR A 142 5.40 13.30 -11.39
C THR A 142 5.05 14.68 -11.99
N THR A 143 4.29 15.50 -11.25
CA THR A 143 3.86 16.82 -11.72
C THR A 143 4.79 17.93 -11.22
N ASN A 144 4.69 19.12 -11.83
CA ASN A 144 5.38 20.31 -11.39
C ASN A 144 4.61 21.14 -10.33
N LEU A 145 3.55 20.56 -9.76
CA LEU A 145 2.75 21.15 -8.69
C LEU A 145 2.79 20.27 -7.44
N PRO A 146 2.59 20.83 -6.22
CA PRO A 146 2.38 20.05 -5.03
C PRO A 146 1.15 19.13 -5.15
N ALA A 147 1.26 17.88 -4.73
CA ALA A 147 0.18 16.91 -4.81
C ALA A 147 -0.33 16.53 -3.41
N ARG A 148 -1.64 16.32 -3.26
CA ARG A 148 -2.28 15.92 -2.01
C ARG A 148 -2.56 14.42 -1.99
N ILE A 149 -2.22 13.77 -0.87
CA ILE A 149 -2.64 12.41 -0.54
C ILE A 149 -3.51 12.50 0.71
N TYR A 150 -4.68 11.88 0.68
CA TYR A 150 -5.64 11.89 1.78
C TYR A 150 -5.50 10.61 2.61
N ALA A 151 -5.22 10.77 3.92
CA ALA A 151 -5.26 9.66 4.87
C ALA A 151 -6.70 9.18 5.10
N GLY A 152 -6.88 7.90 5.43
CA GLY A 152 -8.18 7.29 5.62
C GLY A 152 -8.95 6.98 4.33
N GLU A 153 -8.47 7.43 3.17
CA GLU A 153 -9.11 7.26 1.88
C GLU A 153 -8.37 6.26 0.98
N GLY A 154 -9.05 5.78 -0.08
CA GLY A 154 -8.53 4.78 -1.00
C GLY A 154 -7.41 5.33 -1.90
N VAL A 155 -6.26 4.66 -1.94
CA VAL A 155 -5.08 5.13 -2.67
C VAL A 155 -4.52 4.14 -3.69
N ALA A 156 -4.79 2.85 -3.50
CA ALA A 156 -4.27 1.78 -4.36
C ALA A 156 -5.23 0.58 -4.33
N GLN A 157 -5.07 -0.35 -5.28
CA GLN A 157 -5.87 -1.57 -5.37
C GLN A 157 -4.99 -2.81 -5.28
N MET A 158 -5.36 -3.73 -4.40
CA MET A 158 -4.75 -5.05 -4.27
C MET A 158 -5.52 -6.07 -5.12
N LEU A 159 -4.81 -6.81 -5.97
CA LEU A 159 -5.31 -7.94 -6.77
C LEU A 159 -4.70 -9.23 -6.22
N PHE A 160 -5.54 -10.25 -6.01
CA PHE A 160 -5.12 -11.53 -5.45
C PHE A 160 -5.15 -12.61 -6.52
N PHE A 161 -4.04 -13.32 -6.68
CA PHE A 161 -3.86 -14.39 -7.65
C PHE A 161 -3.51 -15.69 -6.95
N GLU A 162 -4.37 -16.69 -7.08
CA GLU A 162 -4.07 -18.03 -6.56
C GLU A 162 -3.25 -18.81 -7.57
N SER A 163 -2.18 -19.44 -7.09
CA SER A 163 -1.32 -20.30 -7.91
C SER A 163 -1.94 -21.68 -8.07
N ASP A 164 -1.63 -22.33 -9.18
CA ASP A 164 -2.01 -23.73 -9.45
C ASP A 164 -1.17 -24.70 -8.59
N GLU A 165 0.02 -24.25 -8.16
CA GLU A 165 0.92 -25.00 -7.30
C GLU A 165 1.32 -24.14 -6.09
N VAL A 166 1.48 -24.79 -4.92
CA VAL A 166 2.00 -24.13 -3.74
C VAL A 166 3.52 -23.99 -3.87
N CYS A 167 4.05 -22.80 -3.56
CA CYS A 167 5.49 -22.57 -3.63
C CYS A 167 6.25 -23.43 -2.60
N GLU A 168 7.42 -23.94 -2.98
CA GLU A 168 8.29 -24.69 -2.08
C GLU A 168 8.82 -23.81 -0.95
N THR A 169 9.21 -22.57 -1.27
CA THR A 169 9.77 -21.61 -0.31
C THR A 169 8.96 -20.30 -0.35
N SER A 170 8.31 -19.95 0.76
CA SER A 170 7.56 -18.70 0.91
C SER A 170 8.45 -17.54 1.34
N TYR A 171 7.87 -16.33 1.38
CA TYR A 171 8.55 -15.15 1.92
C TYR A 171 8.92 -15.32 3.40
N LYS A 172 8.06 -15.96 4.17
CA LYS A 172 8.29 -16.27 5.58
C LYS A 172 9.41 -17.29 5.77
N ASP A 173 9.41 -18.37 4.95
CA ASP A 173 10.41 -19.43 5.03
C ASP A 173 11.85 -18.92 4.83
N ARG A 174 12.04 -17.96 3.92
CA ARG A 174 13.37 -17.36 3.66
C ARG A 174 13.69 -16.15 4.55
N GLY A 175 12.87 -15.84 5.56
CA GLY A 175 13.11 -14.73 6.47
C GLY A 175 13.12 -13.38 5.76
N GLY A 176 12.11 -13.14 4.91
CA GLY A 176 12.04 -11.92 4.10
C GLY A 176 12.13 -10.64 4.95
N LYS A 177 12.95 -9.69 4.51
CA LYS A 177 13.37 -8.50 5.28
C LYS A 177 12.24 -7.53 5.66
N TYR A 178 11.09 -7.63 5.00
CA TYR A 178 9.90 -6.80 5.26
C TYR A 178 8.76 -7.59 5.91
N GLN A 179 9.04 -8.78 6.48
CA GLN A 179 8.03 -9.56 7.20
C GLN A 179 7.59 -8.86 8.48
N GLY A 180 6.29 -8.79 8.73
CA GLY A 180 5.71 -8.25 9.97
C GLY A 180 5.87 -6.75 10.16
N GLN A 181 6.02 -5.96 9.09
CA GLN A 181 6.18 -4.50 9.23
C GLN A 181 4.90 -3.84 9.78
N THR A 182 5.07 -2.91 10.73
CA THR A 182 3.98 -2.29 11.49
C THR A 182 3.76 -0.81 11.18
N GLY A 183 4.49 -0.25 10.24
CA GLY A 183 4.40 1.16 9.83
C GLY A 183 5.19 1.39 8.56
N VAL A 184 5.53 2.65 8.27
CA VAL A 184 6.35 3.01 7.11
C VAL A 184 7.76 2.48 7.29
N THR A 185 8.15 1.53 6.45
CA THR A 185 9.46 0.89 6.51
C THR A 185 10.40 1.48 5.46
N LEU A 186 11.60 1.89 5.90
CA LEU A 186 12.66 2.39 5.02
C LEU A 186 13.36 1.26 4.27
N PRO A 187 14.14 1.58 3.19
CA PRO A 187 14.90 0.57 2.46
C PRO A 187 15.80 -0.25 3.39
N LYS A 188 15.77 -1.58 3.23
CA LYS A 188 16.66 -2.52 3.90
C LYS A 188 17.47 -3.28 2.84
N THR A 189 18.74 -3.46 3.06
CA THR A 189 19.65 -4.26 2.20
C THR A 189 19.94 -5.62 2.82
#